data_31c7cc8568f780e85a55ea63b9cb68b4
#
_entry.id   31c7cc8568f780e85a55ea63b9cb68b4
#
_cell.length_a   1.000
_cell.length_b   1.000
_cell.length_c   1.000
_cell.angle_alpha   90.00
_cell.angle_beta   90.00
_cell.angle_gamma   90.00
#
_symmetry.space_group_name_H-M   'P 1'
#
loop_
_entity.id
_entity.type
_entity.pdbx_description
1 polymer ?
#
loop_
_entity_poly.entity_id
_entity_poly.type
_entity_poly.pdbx_seq_one_letter_code
_entity_poly.pdbx_strand_id
1 'polypeptide(L)'
;IGNSRVKLTNVEDCIKRGYVQNGENPLKVAADQLTKDGIDILHTIGGDDTNTMAAQLSFYLKENSYDLTVVGLPKTVDNDVFPVSQTLGAWTAAEQGAIFFENVANENTTSTRQLIIHEVMGRHCGWLTAQTARDYRARLAHRQFLPDLLVSKDRWDVDAIFVPEQS
;
A
#
# COMPACT_ATOMS: atom_id res chain seq x y z
N ILE A 1 -12.24 -3.08 17.32
CA ILE A 1 -11.25 -3.11 16.22
C ILE A 1 -10.01 -2.38 16.72
N GLY A 2 -8.89 -3.08 16.81
CA GLY A 2 -7.61 -2.54 17.24
C GLY A 2 -6.72 -2.17 16.05
N ASN A 3 -5.75 -1.30 16.30
CA ASN A 3 -4.72 -0.92 15.34
C ASN A 3 -3.34 -1.04 16.01
N SER A 4 -2.40 -1.70 15.35
CA SER A 4 -1.04 -1.86 15.84
C SER A 4 -0.04 -1.90 14.68
N ARG A 5 1.19 -1.46 14.94
CA ARG A 5 2.36 -1.64 14.07
C ARG A 5 3.41 -2.57 14.68
N VAL A 6 3.04 -3.31 15.70
CA VAL A 6 3.95 -4.25 16.38
C VAL A 6 4.09 -5.50 15.52
N LYS A 7 5.34 -5.91 15.30
CA LYS A 7 5.67 -7.20 14.68
C LYS A 7 5.92 -8.21 15.81
N LEU A 8 5.10 -9.24 15.89
CA LEU A 8 5.24 -10.29 16.93
C LEU A 8 6.57 -11.05 16.83
N THR A 9 7.24 -11.01 15.69
CA THR A 9 8.58 -11.58 15.50
C THR A 9 9.72 -10.66 15.98
N ASN A 10 9.43 -9.40 16.29
CA ASN A 10 10.38 -8.48 16.90
C ASN A 10 10.24 -8.56 18.43
N VAL A 11 10.86 -9.56 19.02
CA VAL A 11 10.77 -9.87 20.46
C VAL A 11 11.25 -8.69 21.31
N GLU A 12 12.33 -8.03 20.91
CA GLU A 12 12.89 -6.87 21.64
C GLU A 12 11.91 -5.70 21.71
N ASP A 13 11.25 -5.37 20.58
CA ASP A 13 10.22 -4.30 20.53
C ASP A 13 9.00 -4.68 21.38
N CYS A 14 8.61 -5.97 21.37
CA CYS A 14 7.51 -6.46 22.19
C CYS A 14 7.82 -6.35 23.69
N ILE A 15 9.04 -6.69 24.12
CA ILE A 15 9.50 -6.53 25.51
C ILE A 15 9.54 -5.04 25.88
N LYS A 16 10.15 -4.20 25.04
CA LYS A 16 10.25 -2.75 25.26
C LYS A 16 8.89 -2.09 25.44
N ARG A 17 7.87 -2.56 24.74
CA ARG A 17 6.49 -2.06 24.85
C ARG A 17 5.69 -2.71 25.99
N GLY A 18 6.24 -3.67 26.68
CA GLY A 18 5.58 -4.36 27.79
C GLY A 18 4.49 -5.34 27.36
N TYR A 19 4.50 -5.81 26.11
CA TYR A 19 3.55 -6.82 25.62
C TYR A 19 3.94 -8.24 26.05
N VAL A 20 5.23 -8.49 26.25
CA VAL A 20 5.77 -9.77 26.72
C VAL A 20 6.91 -9.51 27.71
N GLN A 21 7.19 -10.48 28.56
CA GLN A 21 8.33 -10.46 29.48
C GLN A 21 9.58 -11.03 28.80
N ASN A 22 10.73 -10.83 29.41
CA ASN A 22 11.99 -11.39 28.92
C ASN A 22 11.93 -12.94 28.94
N GLY A 23 12.20 -13.53 27.78
CA GLY A 23 12.13 -15.00 27.59
C GLY A 23 10.77 -15.53 27.10
N GLU A 24 9.74 -14.70 27.00
CA GLU A 24 8.46 -15.08 26.42
C GLU A 24 8.46 -14.96 24.89
N ASN A 25 7.71 -15.85 24.22
CA ASN A 25 7.49 -15.80 22.79
C ASN A 25 6.21 -14.99 22.48
N PRO A 26 6.30 -13.83 21.78
CA PRO A 26 5.13 -13.02 21.51
C PRO A 26 4.04 -13.70 20.69
N LEU A 27 4.40 -14.64 19.79
CA LEU A 27 3.42 -15.43 19.05
C LEU A 27 2.62 -16.34 19.98
N LYS A 28 3.31 -16.94 20.99
CA LYS A 28 2.64 -17.76 22.01
C LYS A 28 1.69 -16.94 22.86
N VAL A 29 2.16 -15.79 23.35
CA VAL A 29 1.34 -14.88 24.19
C VAL A 29 0.11 -14.42 23.44
N ALA A 30 0.26 -14.06 22.15
CA ALA A 30 -0.87 -13.68 21.30
C ALA A 30 -1.85 -14.84 21.06
N ALA A 31 -1.34 -16.05 20.79
CA ALA A 31 -2.17 -17.24 20.58
C ALA A 31 -2.96 -17.60 21.83
N ASP A 32 -2.30 -17.63 22.98
CA ASP A 32 -2.92 -17.93 24.27
C ASP A 32 -4.01 -16.91 24.62
N GLN A 33 -3.76 -15.61 24.37
CA GLN A 33 -4.74 -14.56 24.62
C GLN A 33 -5.96 -14.66 23.70
N LEU A 34 -5.74 -14.87 22.40
CA LEU A 34 -6.85 -15.04 21.45
C LEU A 34 -7.72 -16.24 21.81
N THR A 35 -7.10 -17.36 22.21
CA THR A 35 -7.82 -18.55 22.66
C THR A 35 -8.61 -18.28 23.96
N LYS A 36 -8.00 -17.57 24.92
CA LYS A 36 -8.65 -17.18 26.17
C LYS A 36 -9.85 -16.26 25.93
N ASP A 37 -9.77 -15.41 24.93
CA ASP A 37 -10.84 -14.49 24.52
C ASP A 37 -11.94 -15.18 23.69
N GLY A 38 -11.79 -16.49 23.43
CA GLY A 38 -12.77 -17.28 22.66
C GLY A 38 -12.82 -16.91 21.18
N ILE A 39 -11.69 -16.50 20.60
CA ILE A 39 -11.60 -16.15 19.19
C ILE A 39 -11.30 -17.39 18.36
N ASP A 40 -12.21 -17.77 17.46
CA ASP A 40 -12.05 -18.87 16.52
C ASP A 40 -11.43 -18.42 15.19
N ILE A 41 -11.75 -17.17 14.76
CA ILE A 41 -11.28 -16.61 13.49
C ILE A 41 -10.74 -15.19 13.73
N LEU A 42 -9.47 -14.98 13.40
CA LEU A 42 -8.84 -13.66 13.42
C LEU A 42 -8.74 -13.11 12.00
N HIS A 43 -9.41 -11.98 11.73
CA HIS A 43 -9.22 -11.22 10.51
C HIS A 43 -8.19 -10.12 10.72
N THR A 44 -7.13 -10.13 9.91
CA THR A 44 -6.13 -9.04 9.88
C THR A 44 -6.30 -8.23 8.60
N ILE A 45 -6.36 -6.91 8.73
CA ILE A 45 -6.58 -5.99 7.60
C ILE A 45 -5.38 -5.05 7.50
N GLY A 46 -4.60 -5.11 6.43
CA GLY A 46 -3.45 -4.25 6.27
C GLY A 46 -2.57 -4.55 5.06
N GLY A 47 -1.42 -3.89 5.00
CA GLY A 47 -0.43 -4.02 3.95
C GLY A 47 0.43 -5.28 4.07
N ASP A 48 1.57 -5.28 3.39
CA ASP A 48 2.52 -6.40 3.33
C ASP A 48 2.97 -6.87 4.72
N ASP A 49 3.43 -5.97 5.57
CA ASP A 49 3.86 -6.30 6.94
C ASP A 49 2.75 -6.99 7.76
N THR A 50 1.49 -6.54 7.61
CA THR A 50 0.34 -7.14 8.31
C THR A 50 0.05 -8.54 7.81
N ASN A 51 0.06 -8.74 6.49
CA ASN A 51 -0.20 -10.04 5.88
C ASN A 51 0.94 -11.03 6.14
N THR A 52 2.19 -10.56 6.15
CA THR A 52 3.35 -11.36 6.58
C THR A 52 3.21 -11.81 8.03
N MET A 53 2.81 -10.93 8.95
CA MET A 53 2.56 -11.30 10.35
C MET A 53 1.39 -12.28 10.50
N ALA A 54 0.32 -12.11 9.72
CA ALA A 54 -0.81 -13.03 9.69
C ALA A 54 -0.37 -14.45 9.27
N ALA A 55 0.46 -14.54 8.23
CA ALA A 55 1.01 -15.82 7.78
C ALA A 55 1.90 -16.48 8.84
N GLN A 56 2.79 -15.70 9.49
CA GLN A 56 3.66 -16.21 10.55
C GLN A 56 2.87 -16.68 11.77
N LEU A 57 1.84 -15.94 12.18
CA LEU A 57 0.95 -16.35 13.26
C LEU A 57 0.18 -17.62 12.88
N SER A 58 -0.39 -17.68 11.68
CA SER A 58 -1.11 -18.86 11.18
C SER A 58 -0.23 -20.11 11.17
N PHE A 59 1.02 -19.96 10.74
CA PHE A 59 2.00 -21.07 10.77
C PHE A 59 2.29 -21.51 12.20
N TYR A 60 2.55 -20.57 13.12
CA TYR A 60 2.78 -20.86 14.53
C TYR A 60 1.60 -21.60 15.18
N LEU A 61 0.36 -21.14 14.94
CA LEU A 61 -0.86 -21.75 15.46
C LEU A 61 -0.99 -23.21 15.00
N LYS A 62 -0.75 -23.45 13.71
CA LYS A 62 -0.82 -24.80 13.11
C LYS A 62 0.23 -25.73 13.73
N GLU A 63 1.48 -25.28 13.86
CA GLU A 63 2.56 -26.11 14.45
C GLU A 63 2.33 -26.43 15.93
N ASN A 64 1.63 -25.58 16.65
CA ASN A 64 1.36 -25.74 18.07
C ASN A 64 -0.06 -26.23 18.38
N SER A 65 -0.80 -26.71 17.37
CA SER A 65 -2.13 -27.32 17.49
C SER A 65 -3.19 -26.40 18.14
N TYR A 66 -3.13 -25.09 17.88
CA TYR A 66 -4.21 -24.18 18.23
C TYR A 66 -5.37 -24.30 17.23
N ASP A 67 -6.59 -24.36 17.74
CA ASP A 67 -7.81 -24.35 16.93
C ASP A 67 -8.26 -22.90 16.69
N LEU A 68 -7.49 -22.16 15.89
CA LEU A 68 -7.74 -20.78 15.53
C LEU A 68 -7.30 -20.52 14.09
N THR A 69 -8.18 -19.93 13.29
CA THR A 69 -7.92 -19.58 11.90
C THR A 69 -7.55 -18.12 11.76
N VAL A 70 -6.52 -17.83 10.97
CA VAL A 70 -6.12 -16.44 10.62
C VAL A 70 -6.42 -16.19 9.15
N VAL A 71 -7.13 -15.09 8.87
CA VAL A 71 -7.47 -14.64 7.51
C VAL A 71 -6.87 -13.26 7.28
N GLY A 72 -5.91 -13.16 6.37
CA GLY A 72 -5.31 -11.91 5.94
C GLY A 72 -6.14 -11.22 4.85
N LEU A 73 -6.47 -9.95 5.05
CA LEU A 73 -7.20 -9.10 4.10
C LEU A 73 -6.26 -7.98 3.63
N PRO A 74 -5.74 -8.06 2.39
CA PRO A 74 -4.79 -7.08 1.88
C PRO A 74 -5.43 -5.70 1.69
N LYS A 75 -4.90 -4.70 2.38
CA LYS A 75 -5.29 -3.29 2.31
C LYS A 75 -4.03 -2.43 2.20
N THR A 76 -3.66 -2.10 0.99
CA THR A 76 -2.52 -1.22 0.68
C THR A 76 -2.75 -0.53 -0.66
N VAL A 77 -2.24 0.69 -0.80
CA VAL A 77 -2.25 1.41 -2.08
C VAL A 77 -1.12 0.95 -3.00
N ASP A 78 -0.11 0.26 -2.46
CA ASP A 78 1.06 -0.20 -3.21
C ASP A 78 0.73 -1.36 -4.15
N ASN A 79 -0.35 -2.11 -3.87
CA ASN A 79 -0.82 -3.27 -4.64
C ASN A 79 0.25 -4.36 -4.82
N ASP A 80 1.05 -4.60 -3.78
CA ASP A 80 2.26 -5.42 -3.79
C ASP A 80 2.15 -6.74 -3.01
N VAL A 81 0.94 -7.15 -2.63
CA VAL A 81 0.69 -8.38 -1.86
C VAL A 81 0.44 -9.56 -2.81
N PHE A 82 1.49 -10.36 -3.06
CA PHE A 82 1.37 -11.57 -3.87
C PHE A 82 0.58 -12.69 -3.15
N PRO A 83 -0.28 -13.47 -3.82
CA PRO A 83 -0.64 -13.45 -5.25
C PRO A 83 -1.90 -12.63 -5.58
N VAL A 84 -2.25 -11.66 -4.75
CA VAL A 84 -3.48 -10.88 -4.91
C VAL A 84 -3.30 -9.88 -6.04
N SER A 85 -4.22 -9.88 -7.02
CA SER A 85 -4.16 -8.98 -8.16
C SER A 85 -4.64 -7.56 -7.83
N GLN A 86 -5.47 -7.43 -6.80
CA GLN A 86 -6.03 -6.14 -6.39
C GLN A 86 -6.16 -6.07 -4.87
N THR A 87 -5.44 -5.14 -4.26
CA THR A 87 -5.55 -4.83 -2.85
C THR A 87 -6.57 -3.71 -2.61
N LEU A 88 -7.20 -3.74 -1.43
CA LEU A 88 -8.17 -2.70 -1.07
C LEU A 88 -7.51 -1.33 -1.00
N GLY A 89 -8.04 -0.38 -1.75
CA GLY A 89 -7.58 1.02 -1.81
C GLY A 89 -6.66 1.33 -2.97
N ALA A 90 -6.03 0.37 -3.64
CA ALA A 90 -5.08 0.59 -4.72
C ALA A 90 -5.70 1.33 -5.91
N TRP A 91 -6.84 0.85 -6.41
CA TRP A 91 -7.52 1.47 -7.55
C TRP A 91 -8.10 2.84 -7.22
N THR A 92 -8.67 3.01 -6.03
CA THR A 92 -9.13 4.32 -5.57
C THR A 92 -7.98 5.32 -5.50
N ALA A 93 -6.80 4.88 -4.99
CA ALA A 93 -5.62 5.73 -4.93
C ALA A 93 -5.11 6.13 -6.32
N ALA A 94 -5.10 5.21 -7.29
CA ALA A 94 -4.69 5.48 -8.66
C ALA A 94 -5.63 6.49 -9.35
N GLU A 95 -6.94 6.28 -9.22
CA GLU A 95 -7.95 7.19 -9.78
C GLU A 95 -7.85 8.60 -9.18
N GLN A 96 -7.80 8.70 -7.85
CA GLN A 96 -7.67 9.99 -7.18
C GLN A 96 -6.30 10.63 -7.46
N GLY A 97 -5.25 9.84 -7.59
CA GLY A 97 -3.93 10.27 -8.01
C GLY A 97 -3.95 10.91 -9.40
N ALA A 98 -4.63 10.30 -10.37
CA ALA A 98 -4.77 10.83 -11.71
C ALA A 98 -5.57 12.15 -11.75
N ILE A 99 -6.64 12.26 -10.94
CA ILE A 99 -7.43 13.49 -10.80
C ILE A 99 -6.56 14.60 -10.18
N PHE A 100 -5.84 14.30 -9.13
CA PHE A 100 -4.95 15.26 -8.47
C PHE A 100 -3.82 15.71 -9.40
N PHE A 101 -3.20 14.78 -10.13
CA PHE A 101 -2.13 15.08 -11.07
C PHE A 101 -2.62 15.97 -12.24
N GLU A 102 -3.87 15.89 -12.65
CA GLU A 102 -4.45 16.79 -13.64
C GLU A 102 -4.37 18.26 -13.19
N ASN A 103 -4.60 18.54 -11.90
CA ASN A 103 -4.43 19.87 -11.33
C ASN A 103 -2.95 20.31 -11.35
N VAL A 104 -2.04 19.39 -11.01
CA VAL A 104 -0.59 19.63 -11.06
C VAL A 104 -0.13 19.94 -12.48
N ALA A 105 -0.60 19.18 -13.48
CA ALA A 105 -0.29 19.41 -14.88
C ALA A 105 -0.84 20.76 -15.38
N ASN A 106 -2.04 21.13 -14.95
CA ASN A 106 -2.61 22.47 -15.27
C ASN A 106 -1.75 23.59 -14.68
N GLU A 107 -1.27 23.45 -13.45
CA GLU A 107 -0.32 24.40 -12.82
C GLU A 107 0.95 24.55 -13.66
N ASN A 108 1.54 23.43 -14.11
CA ASN A 108 2.75 23.43 -14.93
C ASN A 108 2.59 24.21 -16.23
N THR A 109 1.39 24.29 -16.79
CA THR A 109 1.16 24.99 -18.06
C THR A 109 1.07 26.51 -17.92
N THR A 110 1.03 27.05 -16.70
CA THR A 110 0.96 28.50 -16.44
C THR A 110 2.27 29.23 -16.72
N SER A 111 3.39 28.51 -16.83
CA SER A 111 4.71 29.06 -17.09
C SER A 111 5.46 28.20 -18.12
N THR A 112 6.40 28.80 -18.85
CA THR A 112 7.27 28.11 -19.81
C THR A 112 8.55 27.57 -19.20
N ARG A 113 8.80 27.80 -17.90
CA ARG A 113 10.04 27.46 -17.18
C ARG A 113 9.79 26.70 -15.90
N GLN A 114 8.82 25.82 -15.90
CA GLN A 114 8.53 24.96 -14.75
C GLN A 114 8.97 23.52 -15.04
N LEU A 115 9.58 22.91 -14.03
CA LEU A 115 9.75 21.47 -13.92
C LEU A 115 9.03 21.04 -12.65
N ILE A 116 8.11 20.10 -12.77
CA ILE A 116 7.40 19.53 -11.65
C ILE A 116 7.82 18.05 -11.50
N ILE A 117 8.26 17.69 -10.32
CA ILE A 117 8.50 16.31 -9.92
C ILE A 117 7.37 15.94 -8.95
N HIS A 118 6.51 15.03 -9.39
CA HIS A 118 5.38 14.57 -8.61
C HIS A 118 5.68 13.20 -8.00
N GLU A 119 5.84 13.16 -6.68
CA GLU A 119 6.08 11.92 -5.95
C GLU A 119 4.76 11.20 -5.67
N VAL A 120 4.73 9.90 -5.93
CA VAL A 120 3.62 9.00 -5.64
C VAL A 120 4.08 7.94 -4.65
N MET A 121 3.20 7.52 -3.75
CA MET A 121 3.52 6.46 -2.78
C MET A 121 3.90 5.15 -3.45
N GLY A 122 4.73 4.35 -2.77
CA GLY A 122 5.21 3.06 -3.25
C GLY A 122 6.73 2.96 -3.12
N ARG A 123 7.23 2.74 -1.89
CA ARG A 123 8.68 2.73 -1.60
C ARG A 123 9.46 1.70 -2.41
N HIS A 124 8.90 0.52 -2.61
CA HIS A 124 9.53 -0.62 -3.30
C HIS A 124 8.65 -1.16 -4.43
N CYS A 125 7.53 -0.51 -4.73
CA CYS A 125 6.60 -0.89 -5.77
C CYS A 125 6.15 0.34 -6.55
N GLY A 126 6.43 0.37 -7.84
CA GLY A 126 6.08 1.46 -8.75
C GLY A 126 4.68 1.34 -9.34
N TRP A 127 3.89 0.33 -8.93
CA TRP A 127 2.57 0.07 -9.50
C TRP A 127 1.66 1.30 -9.45
N LEU A 128 1.56 1.96 -8.28
CA LEU A 128 0.69 3.13 -8.11
C LEU A 128 1.13 4.30 -8.99
N THR A 129 2.45 4.54 -9.10
CA THR A 129 3.02 5.56 -9.97
C THR A 129 2.66 5.31 -11.44
N ALA A 130 2.91 4.09 -11.91
CA ALA A 130 2.64 3.68 -13.29
C ALA A 130 1.14 3.72 -13.60
N GLN A 131 0.29 3.23 -12.68
CA GLN A 131 -1.15 3.24 -12.85
C GLN A 131 -1.73 4.66 -12.85
N THR A 132 -1.29 5.52 -11.93
CA THR A 132 -1.67 6.94 -11.89
C THR A 132 -1.34 7.65 -13.20
N ALA A 133 -0.14 7.45 -13.73
CA ALA A 133 0.27 8.04 -15.00
C ALA A 133 -0.54 7.49 -16.18
N ARG A 134 -0.85 6.20 -16.19
CA ARG A 134 -1.70 5.56 -17.21
C ARG A 134 -3.11 6.13 -17.20
N ASP A 135 -3.72 6.24 -16.02
CA ASP A 135 -5.08 6.73 -15.85
C ASP A 135 -5.16 8.22 -16.19
N TYR A 136 -4.14 9.00 -15.81
CA TYR A 136 -4.02 10.39 -16.24
C TYR A 136 -3.93 10.54 -17.77
N ARG A 137 -3.10 9.74 -18.45
CA ARG A 137 -2.99 9.76 -19.92
C ARG A 137 -4.30 9.36 -20.60
N ALA A 138 -5.04 8.42 -20.03
CA ALA A 138 -6.37 8.05 -20.52
C ALA A 138 -7.35 9.24 -20.42
N ARG A 139 -7.33 9.98 -19.30
CA ARG A 139 -8.11 11.22 -19.14
C ARG A 139 -7.68 12.29 -20.13
N LEU A 140 -6.37 12.48 -20.30
CA LEU A 140 -5.79 13.45 -21.22
C LEU A 140 -6.20 13.18 -22.69
N ALA A 141 -6.38 11.92 -23.07
CA ALA A 141 -6.81 11.52 -24.40
C ALA A 141 -8.22 12.02 -24.76
N HIS A 142 -9.07 12.27 -23.77
CA HIS A 142 -10.43 12.81 -23.97
C HIS A 142 -10.49 14.34 -23.93
N ARG A 143 -9.38 15.00 -23.64
CA ARG A 143 -9.29 16.46 -23.59
C ARG A 143 -9.18 17.04 -25.01
N GLN A 144 -9.91 18.12 -25.27
CA GLN A 144 -9.76 18.89 -26.53
C GLN A 144 -8.60 19.85 -26.39
N PHE A 145 -7.77 19.90 -27.43
CA PHE A 145 -6.64 20.82 -27.56
C PHE A 145 -6.85 21.73 -28.78
N LEU A 146 -6.22 22.89 -28.77
CA LEU A 146 -6.27 23.90 -29.82
C LEU A 146 -4.84 24.17 -30.32
N PRO A 147 -4.24 23.28 -31.14
CA PRO A 147 -2.86 23.40 -31.59
C PRO A 147 -2.59 24.74 -32.34
N ASP A 148 -3.57 25.24 -33.11
CA ASP A 148 -3.46 26.50 -33.81
C ASP A 148 -3.30 27.72 -32.88
N LEU A 149 -3.69 27.56 -31.60
CA LEU A 149 -3.49 28.57 -30.57
C LEU A 149 -2.30 28.20 -29.62
N LEU A 150 -1.41 27.33 -30.07
CA LEU A 150 -0.26 26.82 -29.30
C LEU A 150 -0.67 26.07 -28.02
N VAL A 151 -1.89 25.57 -27.95
CA VAL A 151 -2.42 24.73 -26.86
C VAL A 151 -2.37 23.28 -27.33
N SER A 152 -1.19 22.70 -27.27
CA SER A 152 -0.95 21.32 -27.69
C SER A 152 -0.93 20.35 -26.49
N LYS A 153 -1.23 19.07 -26.74
CA LYS A 153 -1.26 18.01 -25.75
C LYS A 153 0.07 17.85 -25.01
N ASP A 154 1.19 18.06 -25.69
CA ASP A 154 2.53 17.82 -25.18
C ASP A 154 2.84 18.61 -23.90
N ARG A 155 2.21 19.78 -23.74
CA ARG A 155 2.37 20.59 -22.53
C ARG A 155 1.71 20.01 -21.29
N TRP A 156 0.80 19.06 -21.47
CA TRP A 156 0.10 18.37 -20.38
C TRP A 156 0.55 16.92 -20.18
N ASP A 157 1.31 16.35 -21.12
CA ASP A 157 1.75 14.97 -20.99
C ASP A 157 2.88 14.83 -19.94
N VAL A 158 3.11 13.62 -19.51
CA VAL A 158 4.16 13.25 -18.57
C VAL A 158 5.44 12.97 -19.37
N ASP A 159 6.51 13.71 -19.11
CA ASP A 159 7.79 13.55 -19.80
C ASP A 159 8.49 12.26 -19.41
N ALA A 160 8.46 11.88 -18.13
CA ALA A 160 9.11 10.69 -17.61
C ALA A 160 8.35 10.09 -16.42
N ILE A 161 8.45 8.78 -16.29
CA ILE A 161 7.91 8.01 -15.16
C ILE A 161 9.05 7.17 -14.60
N PHE A 162 9.38 7.36 -13.33
CA PHE A 162 10.41 6.61 -12.62
C PHE A 162 9.75 5.66 -11.63
N VAL A 163 10.15 4.41 -11.67
CA VAL A 163 9.66 3.36 -10.76
C VAL A 163 10.85 2.65 -10.10
N PRO A 164 10.72 2.25 -8.83
CA PRO A 164 11.85 1.67 -8.08
C PRO A 164 12.38 0.37 -8.68
N GLU A 165 11.56 -0.36 -9.44
CA GLU A 165 11.95 -1.61 -10.09
C GLU A 165 12.92 -1.41 -11.27
N GLN A 166 13.11 -0.18 -11.72
CA GLN A 166 13.99 0.17 -12.85
C GLN A 166 15.21 0.98 -12.41
N SER A 167 15.45 1.10 -11.13
CA SER A 167 16.60 1.84 -10.57
C SER A 167 17.85 0.97 -10.44
#